data_4731b899ab58bc9587afb6be5580dcc0
#
_entry.id   4731b899ab58bc9587afb6be5580dcc0
#
_cell.length_a   1.000
_cell.length_b   1.000
_cell.length_c   1.000
_cell.angle_alpha   90.00
_cell.angle_beta   90.00
_cell.angle_gamma   90.00
#
_symmetry.space_group_name_H-M   'P 1'
#
loop_
_entity.id
_entity.type
_entity.pdbx_description
1 polymer ?
#
loop_
_entity_poly.entity_id
_entity_poly.type
_entity_poly.pdbx_seq_one_letter_code
_entity_poly.pdbx_strand_id
1 'polypeptide(L)'
;MSLKHTIKPIFYRVGLRLLPVALFQIQHWLMHRRFGTYSYWANLHNPETFNEKLLRSKLDGDHAELTHLVDKAAVKSWVSERIGEEHIIETIGVYDDPEQVPLNNLPRHCILKPTHASGHVIILRGTEGDPTPKEILKTMKCWQRINHYHLSGEPQYRDIAPRIICEPLLGDGASDLPDYKFFCFHGEPAYIQVDIDRHSRHVRRYYDCDWQPQDFTLRYPMARREAPRPERLDRMLDIAQMLSAGFNFVRVDLYESAEQVYFGELTFHPESGTAPFSDYQKDLMLGKLLELREEHSV
;
A
#
# COMPACT_ATOMS: atom_id res chain seq x y z
N MET A 1 26.10 5.57 1.04
CA MET A 1 24.87 5.73 0.21
C MET A 1 25.20 5.16 -1.16
N SER A 2 24.56 4.08 -1.58
CA SER A 2 24.87 3.44 -2.89
C SER A 2 24.38 4.35 -4.03
N LEU A 3 25.18 4.47 -5.09
CA LEU A 3 24.89 5.22 -6.33
C LEU A 3 23.48 4.89 -6.90
N LYS A 4 23.00 3.67 -6.64
CA LYS A 4 21.67 3.18 -7.03
C LYS A 4 20.51 3.99 -6.41
N HIS A 5 20.67 4.55 -5.21
CA HIS A 5 19.64 5.35 -4.54
C HIS A 5 19.52 6.79 -5.06
N THR A 6 20.56 7.28 -5.73
CA THR A 6 20.58 8.66 -6.25
C THR A 6 20.19 8.74 -7.73
N ILE A 7 20.56 7.74 -8.53
CA ILE A 7 20.28 7.74 -9.99
C ILE A 7 18.82 7.36 -10.28
N LYS A 8 18.24 6.42 -9.53
CA LYS A 8 16.86 5.96 -9.77
C LYS A 8 15.82 7.08 -9.70
N PRO A 9 15.79 7.95 -8.67
CA PRO A 9 14.84 9.06 -8.61
C PRO A 9 15.00 10.08 -9.75
N ILE A 10 16.22 10.37 -10.18
CA ILE A 10 16.48 11.31 -11.29
C ILE A 10 15.98 10.73 -12.60
N PHE A 11 16.30 9.48 -12.89
CA PHE A 11 15.82 8.78 -14.09
C PHE A 11 14.29 8.73 -14.14
N TYR A 12 13.66 8.43 -13.01
CA TYR A 12 12.21 8.44 -12.87
C TYR A 12 11.60 9.82 -13.11
N ARG A 13 12.14 10.85 -12.47
CA ARG A 13 11.65 12.21 -12.61
C ARG A 13 11.68 12.72 -14.05
N VAL A 14 12.73 12.39 -14.78
CA VAL A 14 12.89 12.73 -16.20
C VAL A 14 11.95 11.87 -17.07
N GLY A 15 11.89 10.56 -16.82
CA GLY A 15 11.05 9.62 -17.56
C GLY A 15 9.57 9.91 -17.41
N LEU A 16 9.09 10.21 -16.20
CA LEU A 16 7.71 10.61 -15.94
C LEU A 16 7.30 11.89 -16.66
N ARG A 17 8.25 12.78 -16.88
CA ARG A 17 8.00 14.06 -17.56
C ARG A 17 7.99 13.94 -19.09
N LEU A 18 8.86 13.12 -19.65
CA LEU A 18 9.10 13.08 -21.10
C LEU A 18 8.45 11.87 -21.77
N LEU A 19 8.46 10.71 -21.15
CA LEU A 19 8.03 9.44 -21.74
C LEU A 19 7.39 8.52 -20.70
N PRO A 20 6.30 8.95 -20.03
CA PRO A 20 5.70 8.18 -18.93
C PRO A 20 5.21 6.79 -19.36
N VAL A 21 4.64 6.67 -20.54
CA VAL A 21 4.19 5.37 -21.10
C VAL A 21 5.36 4.40 -21.22
N ALA A 22 6.44 4.80 -21.88
CA ALA A 22 7.62 3.95 -22.04
C ALA A 22 8.26 3.59 -20.69
N LEU A 23 8.30 4.54 -19.75
CA LEU A 23 8.83 4.28 -18.41
C LEU A 23 8.03 3.18 -17.71
N PHE A 24 6.70 3.25 -17.71
CA PHE A 24 5.84 2.26 -17.06
C PHE A 24 5.93 0.90 -17.76
N GLN A 25 5.98 0.85 -19.08
CA GLN A 25 6.17 -0.37 -19.85
C GLN A 25 7.50 -1.05 -19.53
N ILE A 26 8.59 -0.29 -19.48
CA ILE A 26 9.93 -0.82 -19.13
C ILE A 26 9.95 -1.35 -17.71
N GLN A 27 9.33 -0.62 -16.75
CA GLN A 27 9.27 -1.06 -15.36
C GLN A 27 8.51 -2.37 -15.21
N HIS A 28 7.32 -2.43 -15.80
CA HIS A 28 6.49 -3.62 -15.82
C HIS A 28 7.28 -4.81 -16.38
N TRP A 29 7.88 -4.67 -17.56
CA TRP A 29 8.68 -5.71 -18.19
C TRP A 29 9.87 -6.17 -17.33
N LEU A 30 10.61 -5.23 -16.70
CA LEU A 30 11.72 -5.54 -15.81
C LEU A 30 11.27 -6.29 -14.56
N MET A 31 10.13 -5.90 -13.96
CA MET A 31 9.57 -6.56 -12.79
C MET A 31 9.12 -7.99 -13.11
N HIS A 32 8.44 -8.18 -14.24
CA HIS A 32 8.03 -9.50 -14.70
C HIS A 32 9.22 -10.40 -15.03
N ARG A 33 10.27 -9.89 -15.65
CA ARG A 33 11.50 -10.65 -15.89
C ARG A 33 12.26 -11.03 -14.62
N ARG A 34 12.18 -10.22 -13.60
CA ARG A 34 12.91 -10.43 -12.34
C ARG A 34 12.18 -11.35 -11.36
N PHE A 35 10.87 -11.26 -11.28
CA PHE A 35 10.07 -11.91 -10.23
C PHE A 35 8.98 -12.82 -10.77
N GLY A 36 8.65 -12.74 -12.03
CA GLY A 36 7.59 -13.53 -12.65
C GLY A 36 8.07 -14.82 -13.31
N THR A 37 7.11 -15.69 -13.59
CA THR A 37 7.28 -16.90 -14.41
C THR A 37 7.07 -16.62 -15.90
N TYR A 38 6.53 -15.44 -16.23
CA TYR A 38 6.25 -14.95 -17.58
C TYR A 38 6.63 -13.46 -17.67
N SER A 39 6.78 -12.97 -18.89
CA SER A 39 6.96 -11.55 -19.16
C SER A 39 6.24 -11.15 -20.45
N TYR A 40 5.64 -9.96 -20.43
CA TYR A 40 5.01 -9.37 -21.60
C TYR A 40 5.22 -7.85 -21.59
N TRP A 41 4.96 -7.21 -22.73
CA TRP A 41 5.04 -5.77 -22.87
C TRP A 41 3.65 -5.19 -22.65
N ALA A 42 3.47 -4.39 -21.60
CA ALA A 42 2.17 -3.87 -21.23
C ALA A 42 1.55 -2.99 -22.33
N ASN A 43 0.30 -3.28 -22.69
CA ASN A 43 -0.46 -2.49 -23.65
C ASN A 43 -1.27 -1.41 -22.92
N LEU A 44 -0.70 -0.19 -22.83
CA LEU A 44 -1.35 0.92 -22.12
C LEU A 44 -2.34 1.71 -23.01
N HIS A 45 -2.45 1.40 -24.31
CA HIS A 45 -3.47 1.97 -25.18
C HIS A 45 -4.80 1.22 -25.09
N ASN A 46 -4.74 -0.09 -25.02
CA ASN A 46 -5.90 -0.95 -24.82
C ASN A 46 -5.60 -1.93 -23.68
N PRO A 47 -5.71 -1.46 -22.41
CA PRO A 47 -5.34 -2.26 -21.25
C PRO A 47 -6.38 -3.35 -20.97
N GLU A 48 -5.95 -4.60 -20.84
CA GLU A 48 -6.80 -5.74 -20.55
C GLU A 48 -6.51 -6.34 -19.18
N THR A 49 -5.22 -6.47 -18.81
CA THR A 49 -4.82 -7.04 -17.53
C THR A 49 -5.00 -6.04 -16.39
N PHE A 50 -5.04 -6.53 -15.15
CA PHE A 50 -5.13 -5.70 -13.96
C PHE A 50 -3.94 -4.73 -13.85
N ASN A 51 -2.72 -5.23 -14.09
CA ASN A 51 -1.52 -4.39 -14.07
C ASN A 51 -1.58 -3.30 -15.15
N GLU A 52 -1.99 -3.62 -16.38
CA GLU A 52 -2.13 -2.63 -17.45
C GLU A 52 -3.12 -1.54 -17.10
N LYS A 53 -4.27 -1.92 -16.53
CA LYS A 53 -5.31 -0.98 -16.10
C LYS A 53 -4.85 -0.08 -14.95
N LEU A 54 -4.11 -0.62 -13.98
CA LEU A 54 -3.48 0.19 -12.93
C LEU A 54 -2.40 1.13 -13.48
N LEU A 55 -1.59 0.68 -14.44
CA LEU A 55 -0.60 1.55 -15.07
C LEU A 55 -1.26 2.63 -15.95
N ARG A 56 -2.34 2.29 -16.63
CA ARG A 56 -3.12 3.23 -17.42
C ARG A 56 -3.73 4.32 -16.54
N SER A 57 -4.35 3.95 -15.40
CA SER A 57 -4.95 4.91 -14.49
C SER A 57 -3.96 5.93 -13.93
N LYS A 58 -2.66 5.60 -13.80
CA LYS A 58 -1.62 6.57 -13.45
C LYS A 58 -1.36 7.63 -14.51
N LEU A 59 -1.72 7.36 -15.76
CA LEU A 59 -1.57 8.27 -16.89
C LEU A 59 -2.82 9.12 -17.10
N ASP A 60 -3.96 8.64 -16.63
CA ASP A 60 -5.25 9.28 -16.83
C ASP A 60 -5.56 10.23 -15.67
N GLY A 61 -5.71 11.50 -15.99
CA GLY A 61 -6.25 12.47 -15.06
C GLY A 61 -5.34 13.00 -13.96
N ASP A 62 -5.89 13.90 -13.20
CA ASP A 62 -5.34 14.43 -11.95
C ASP A 62 -5.95 13.65 -10.79
N HIS A 63 -5.08 12.99 -10.02
CA HIS A 63 -5.50 12.23 -8.84
C HIS A 63 -5.45 13.08 -7.56
N ALA A 64 -5.63 14.39 -7.66
CA ALA A 64 -5.57 15.30 -6.53
C ALA A 64 -6.62 14.98 -5.45
N GLU A 65 -7.81 14.50 -5.87
CA GLU A 65 -8.88 14.06 -4.97
C GLU A 65 -8.46 12.84 -4.11
N LEU A 66 -7.49 12.03 -4.56
CA LEU A 66 -7.00 10.88 -3.81
C LEU A 66 -5.85 11.24 -2.84
N THR A 67 -5.31 12.46 -2.94
CA THR A 67 -4.12 12.86 -2.16
C THR A 67 -4.34 12.76 -0.66
N HIS A 68 -5.49 13.20 -0.15
CA HIS A 68 -5.83 13.12 1.27
C HIS A 68 -6.13 11.68 1.73
N LEU A 69 -6.46 10.78 0.83
CA LEU A 69 -6.77 9.36 1.12
C LEU A 69 -5.52 8.49 1.27
N VAL A 70 -4.39 8.93 0.71
CA VAL A 70 -3.12 8.21 0.84
C VAL A 70 -2.13 8.87 1.81
N ASP A 71 -2.41 10.07 2.30
CA ASP A 71 -1.72 10.67 3.44
C ASP A 71 -2.18 10.00 4.73
N LYS A 72 -1.28 9.31 5.43
CA LYS A 72 -1.59 8.48 6.61
C LYS A 72 -2.18 9.26 7.79
N ALA A 73 -2.01 10.57 7.85
CA ALA A 73 -2.62 11.42 8.86
C ALA A 73 -3.98 11.96 8.39
N ALA A 74 -4.04 12.46 7.15
CA ALA A 74 -5.25 13.10 6.63
C ALA A 74 -6.41 12.10 6.40
N VAL A 75 -6.11 10.86 5.98
CA VAL A 75 -7.12 9.83 5.71
C VAL A 75 -7.96 9.46 6.92
N LYS A 76 -7.45 9.66 8.14
CA LYS A 76 -8.12 9.23 9.37
C LYS A 76 -9.48 9.90 9.59
N SER A 77 -9.61 11.20 9.30
CA SER A 77 -10.91 11.89 9.41
C SER A 77 -11.92 11.38 8.39
N TRP A 78 -11.47 11.18 7.14
CA TRP A 78 -12.33 10.65 6.08
C TRP A 78 -12.83 9.23 6.40
N VAL A 79 -11.99 8.41 7.02
CA VAL A 79 -12.34 7.04 7.42
C VAL A 79 -13.25 7.05 8.65
N SER A 80 -12.94 7.87 9.68
CA SER A 80 -13.76 7.93 10.89
C SER A 80 -15.20 8.40 10.61
N GLU A 81 -15.39 9.31 9.67
CA GLU A 81 -16.72 9.76 9.23
C GLU A 81 -17.57 8.64 8.58
N ARG A 82 -16.93 7.59 8.04
CA ARG A 82 -17.58 6.49 7.32
C ARG A 82 -17.81 5.24 8.16
N ILE A 83 -16.86 4.90 9.01
CA ILE A 83 -16.90 3.62 9.75
C ILE A 83 -16.83 3.77 11.27
N GLY A 84 -16.65 5.00 11.78
CA GLY A 84 -16.54 5.31 13.21
C GLY A 84 -15.10 5.51 13.69
N GLU A 85 -14.93 6.33 14.73
CA GLU A 85 -13.62 6.63 15.33
C GLU A 85 -12.99 5.41 15.99
N GLU A 86 -13.78 4.47 16.46
CA GLU A 86 -13.36 3.23 17.10
C GLU A 86 -12.49 2.35 16.18
N HIS A 87 -12.60 2.51 14.85
CA HIS A 87 -11.79 1.79 13.86
C HIS A 87 -10.49 2.48 13.50
N ILE A 88 -10.22 3.65 14.10
CA ILE A 88 -9.00 4.44 13.82
C ILE A 88 -7.93 4.14 14.86
N ILE A 89 -6.73 3.81 14.41
CA ILE A 89 -5.56 3.72 15.30
C ILE A 89 -5.29 5.13 15.84
N GLU A 90 -5.20 5.26 17.16
CA GLU A 90 -4.89 6.52 17.82
C GLU A 90 -3.64 7.18 17.24
N THR A 91 -3.63 8.51 17.19
CA THR A 91 -2.45 9.28 16.76
C THR A 91 -1.78 9.90 17.98
N ILE A 92 -0.58 9.44 18.30
CA ILE A 92 0.24 10.02 19.39
C ILE A 92 0.74 11.41 18.99
N GLY A 93 1.10 11.60 17.71
CA GLY A 93 1.51 12.89 17.20
C GLY A 93 1.79 12.88 15.70
N VAL A 94 1.68 14.08 15.09
CA VAL A 94 2.07 14.34 13.71
C VAL A 94 3.07 15.51 13.73
N TYR A 95 4.21 15.34 13.06
CA TYR A 95 5.34 16.28 13.13
C TYR A 95 5.77 16.69 11.73
N ASP A 96 5.83 17.97 11.47
CA ASP A 96 6.32 18.54 10.20
C ASP A 96 7.85 18.44 10.10
N ASP A 97 8.55 18.53 11.24
CA ASP A 97 10.01 18.39 11.32
C ASP A 97 10.39 17.17 12.18
N PRO A 98 11.24 16.27 11.69
CA PRO A 98 11.79 15.15 12.47
C PRO A 98 12.44 15.55 13.80
N GLU A 99 12.97 16.77 13.92
CA GLU A 99 13.58 17.27 15.15
C GLU A 99 12.55 17.57 16.25
N GLN A 100 11.28 17.76 15.89
CA GLN A 100 10.18 17.96 16.83
C GLN A 100 9.66 16.66 17.44
N VAL A 101 10.04 15.50 16.90
CA VAL A 101 9.64 14.22 17.46
C VAL A 101 10.31 14.01 18.82
N PRO A 102 9.56 13.80 19.92
CA PRO A 102 10.12 13.73 21.28
C PRO A 102 10.77 12.34 21.52
N LEU A 103 11.87 12.06 20.84
CA LEU A 103 12.51 10.74 20.78
C LEU A 103 12.84 10.13 22.15
N ASN A 104 13.10 10.96 23.16
CA ASN A 104 13.39 10.50 24.53
C ASN A 104 12.11 10.22 25.35
N ASN A 105 10.94 10.63 24.85
CA ASN A 105 9.65 10.53 25.53
C ASN A 105 8.61 9.76 24.70
N LEU A 106 9.03 9.06 23.66
CA LEU A 106 8.13 8.19 22.90
C LEU A 106 7.66 7.01 23.77
N PRO A 107 6.42 6.53 23.57
CA PRO A 107 5.99 5.28 24.16
C PRO A 107 6.93 4.12 23.77
N ARG A 108 7.10 3.16 24.70
CA ARG A 108 7.96 1.98 24.45
C ARG A 108 7.49 1.17 23.23
N HIS A 109 6.18 1.12 23.01
CA HIS A 109 5.53 0.39 21.94
C HIS A 109 4.86 1.39 20.99
N CYS A 110 5.59 1.82 19.95
CA CYS A 110 5.02 2.73 18.96
C CYS A 110 5.63 2.52 17.57
N ILE A 111 4.98 3.11 16.60
CA ILE A 111 5.39 3.07 15.19
C ILE A 111 5.56 4.50 14.69
N LEU A 112 6.66 4.76 14.00
CA LEU A 112 6.90 6.01 13.26
C LEU A 112 6.83 5.71 11.76
N LYS A 113 6.08 6.53 11.04
CA LYS A 113 5.89 6.40 9.58
C LYS A 113 5.95 7.78 8.91
N PRO A 114 6.48 7.92 7.68
CA PRO A 114 6.22 9.11 6.88
C PRO A 114 4.77 9.08 6.38
N THR A 115 4.05 10.21 6.46
CA THR A 115 2.65 10.28 6.01
C THR A 115 2.53 10.19 4.48
N HIS A 116 3.55 10.66 3.77
CA HIS A 116 3.63 10.94 2.34
C HIS A 116 4.32 9.85 1.50
N ALA A 117 4.66 8.70 2.09
CA ALA A 117 5.36 7.63 1.38
C ALA A 117 4.91 6.25 1.86
N SER A 118 5.08 5.24 1.00
CA SER A 118 4.78 3.84 1.28
C SER A 118 6.05 3.03 1.57
N GLY A 119 5.92 1.95 2.35
CA GLY A 119 6.99 0.99 2.60
C GLY A 119 8.07 1.45 3.60
N HIS A 120 7.86 2.54 4.32
CA HIS A 120 8.77 3.07 5.32
C HIS A 120 8.15 3.02 6.72
N VAL A 121 8.84 2.39 7.67
CA VAL A 121 8.38 2.25 9.05
C VAL A 121 9.57 2.08 10.00
N ILE A 122 9.46 2.64 11.21
CA ILE A 122 10.29 2.31 12.37
C ILE A 122 9.34 1.77 13.43
N ILE A 123 9.59 0.57 13.91
CA ILE A 123 8.83 -0.08 14.97
C ILE A 123 9.69 -0.06 16.22
N LEU A 124 9.16 0.51 17.31
CA LEU A 124 9.78 0.47 18.64
C LEU A 124 9.01 -0.54 19.48
N ARG A 125 9.74 -1.54 20.00
CA ARG A 125 9.20 -2.65 20.80
C ARG A 125 9.64 -2.59 22.26
N GLY A 126 10.39 -1.54 22.62
CA GLY A 126 10.98 -1.41 23.97
C GLY A 126 12.08 -2.41 24.26
N THR A 127 12.76 -2.92 23.23
CA THR A 127 13.82 -3.92 23.33
C THR A 127 15.21 -3.32 23.07
N GLU A 128 16.26 -4.04 23.44
CA GLU A 128 17.65 -3.64 23.16
C GLU A 128 17.96 -3.61 21.65
N GLY A 129 17.12 -4.25 20.82
CA GLY A 129 17.24 -4.24 19.36
C GLY A 129 16.63 -3.02 18.68
N ASP A 130 15.95 -2.14 19.42
CA ASP A 130 15.36 -0.94 18.87
C ASP A 130 16.45 0.05 18.41
N PRO A 131 16.23 0.80 17.31
CA PRO A 131 17.20 1.78 16.86
C PRO A 131 17.35 2.93 17.88
N THR A 132 18.56 3.45 17.99
CA THR A 132 18.86 4.59 18.86
C THR A 132 18.15 5.87 18.39
N PRO A 133 17.91 6.86 19.27
CA PRO A 133 17.31 8.16 18.88
C PRO A 133 18.05 8.84 17.72
N LYS A 134 19.38 8.71 17.65
CA LYS A 134 20.19 9.25 16.56
C LYS A 134 19.92 8.55 15.22
N GLU A 135 19.75 7.23 15.23
CA GLU A 135 19.42 6.45 14.03
C GLU A 135 18.00 6.73 13.56
N ILE A 136 17.05 6.83 14.50
CA ILE A 136 15.66 7.21 14.21
C ILE A 136 15.63 8.59 13.52
N LEU A 137 16.26 9.60 14.12
CA LEU A 137 16.32 10.96 13.56
C LEU A 137 16.95 10.97 12.17
N LYS A 138 18.06 10.24 11.98
CA LYS A 138 18.72 10.12 10.67
C LYS A 138 17.79 9.51 9.62
N THR A 139 17.04 8.48 9.98
CA THR A 139 16.10 7.80 9.11
C THR A 139 14.94 8.73 8.72
N MET A 140 14.34 9.40 9.69
CA MET A 140 13.24 10.35 9.44
C MET A 140 13.69 11.54 8.55
N LYS A 141 14.89 12.07 8.75
CA LYS A 141 15.48 13.10 7.86
C LYS A 141 15.68 12.59 6.41
N CYS A 142 15.93 11.31 6.24
CA CYS A 142 15.95 10.71 4.90
C CYS A 142 14.54 10.64 4.30
N TRP A 143 13.53 10.28 5.10
CA TRP A 143 12.14 10.23 4.64
C TRP A 143 11.61 11.58 4.18
N GLN A 144 11.94 12.66 4.86
CA GLN A 144 11.56 14.03 4.48
C GLN A 144 11.97 14.43 3.05
N ARG A 145 13.01 13.77 2.51
CA ARG A 145 13.52 14.04 1.16
C ARG A 145 12.88 13.19 0.08
N ILE A 146 12.01 12.26 0.47
CA ILE A 146 11.32 11.37 -0.46
C ILE A 146 10.11 12.11 -1.01
N ASN A 147 9.96 12.10 -2.32
CA ASN A 147 8.68 12.27 -2.95
C ASN A 147 8.31 10.93 -3.60
N HIS A 148 7.27 10.27 -3.07
CA HIS A 148 6.92 8.91 -3.47
C HIS A 148 6.50 8.85 -4.95
N TYR A 149 5.87 9.90 -5.47
CA TYR A 149 5.55 10.02 -6.90
C TYR A 149 6.78 9.81 -7.79
N HIS A 150 7.93 10.38 -7.41
CA HIS A 150 9.17 10.20 -8.18
C HIS A 150 9.80 8.80 -8.06
N LEU A 151 9.25 7.93 -7.23
CA LEU A 151 9.70 6.54 -7.07
C LEU A 151 8.76 5.53 -7.71
N SER A 152 7.45 5.81 -7.70
CA SER A 152 6.39 4.88 -8.10
C SER A 152 5.60 5.34 -9.32
N GLY A 153 5.63 6.65 -9.63
CA GLY A 153 4.80 7.27 -10.66
C GLY A 153 3.33 7.38 -10.26
N GLU A 154 3.01 7.24 -8.98
CA GLU A 154 1.63 7.32 -8.44
C GLU A 154 1.25 8.78 -8.18
N PRO A 155 0.36 9.40 -8.99
CA PRO A 155 0.12 10.85 -8.98
C PRO A 155 -0.41 11.37 -7.65
N GLN A 156 -1.23 10.59 -6.93
CA GLN A 156 -1.82 10.96 -5.66
C GLN A 156 -0.79 11.28 -4.54
N TYR A 157 0.47 10.84 -4.70
CA TYR A 157 1.54 11.15 -3.74
C TYR A 157 2.35 12.41 -4.09
N ARG A 158 2.06 13.07 -5.22
CA ARG A 158 2.90 14.16 -5.74
C ARG A 158 3.01 15.34 -4.79
N ASP A 159 1.87 15.74 -4.23
CA ASP A 159 1.72 17.02 -3.52
C ASP A 159 1.50 16.86 -2.01
N ILE A 160 1.73 15.66 -1.47
CA ILE A 160 1.64 15.44 -0.02
C ILE A 160 2.83 16.10 0.69
N ALA A 161 2.53 16.98 1.64
CA ALA A 161 3.56 17.58 2.49
C ALA A 161 4.26 16.52 3.35
N PRO A 162 5.60 16.45 3.36
CA PRO A 162 6.32 15.48 4.15
C PRO A 162 6.11 15.68 5.65
N ARG A 163 5.53 14.69 6.35
CA ARG A 163 5.34 14.69 7.81
C ARG A 163 5.64 13.31 8.38
N ILE A 164 5.87 13.25 9.68
CA ILE A 164 6.04 12.01 10.44
C ILE A 164 4.81 11.82 11.32
N ILE A 165 4.18 10.65 11.26
CA ILE A 165 3.14 10.24 12.18
C ILE A 165 3.69 9.22 13.17
N CYS A 166 3.32 9.37 14.44
CA CYS A 166 3.57 8.41 15.51
C CYS A 166 2.25 7.80 15.96
N GLU A 167 2.20 6.47 16.04
CA GLU A 167 1.02 5.69 16.43
C GLU A 167 1.42 4.62 17.45
N PRO A 168 0.52 4.15 18.32
CA PRO A 168 0.78 2.99 19.16
C PRO A 168 0.99 1.74 18.29
N LEU A 169 1.85 0.84 18.74
CA LEU A 169 1.98 -0.49 18.16
C LEU A 169 0.77 -1.32 18.61
N LEU A 170 -0.04 -1.78 17.65
CA LEU A 170 -1.18 -2.65 17.94
C LEU A 170 -0.72 -4.04 18.40
N GLY A 171 -1.55 -4.69 19.23
CA GLY A 171 -1.27 -6.03 19.76
C GLY A 171 -0.33 -6.00 20.97
N ASP A 172 0.27 -7.14 21.27
CA ASP A 172 1.14 -7.34 22.43
C ASP A 172 2.59 -6.86 22.21
N GLY A 173 2.89 -6.37 21.01
CA GLY A 173 4.25 -5.96 20.62
C GLY A 173 5.23 -7.12 20.35
N ALA A 174 4.85 -8.36 20.67
CA ALA A 174 5.70 -9.53 20.49
C ALA A 174 5.67 -10.08 19.07
N SER A 175 4.51 -10.01 18.43
CA SER A 175 4.31 -10.45 17.05
C SER A 175 3.63 -9.36 16.22
N ASP A 176 3.83 -9.40 14.90
CA ASP A 176 3.10 -8.53 13.99
C ASP A 176 1.66 -9.07 13.85
N LEU A 177 0.67 -8.17 13.90
CA LEU A 177 -0.70 -8.53 13.59
C LEU A 177 -0.82 -8.93 12.11
N PRO A 178 -1.67 -9.91 11.79
CA PRO A 178 -2.02 -10.20 10.40
C PRO A 178 -2.57 -8.96 9.71
N ASP A 179 -2.08 -8.69 8.51
CA ASP A 179 -2.47 -7.57 7.66
C ASP A 179 -3.37 -8.12 6.54
N TYR A 180 -4.67 -7.87 6.65
CA TYR A 180 -5.70 -8.33 5.72
C TYR A 180 -5.98 -7.23 4.69
N LYS A 181 -5.74 -7.53 3.41
CA LYS A 181 -5.80 -6.58 2.31
C LYS A 181 -6.92 -6.93 1.34
N PHE A 182 -7.98 -6.16 1.42
CA PHE A 182 -9.20 -6.37 0.64
C PHE A 182 -9.07 -5.68 -0.72
N PHE A 183 -9.05 -6.45 -1.80
CA PHE A 183 -9.09 -5.97 -3.17
C PHE A 183 -10.55 -5.71 -3.54
N CYS A 184 -10.92 -4.45 -3.62
CA CYS A 184 -12.29 -4.03 -3.90
C CYS A 184 -12.40 -3.45 -5.31
N PHE A 185 -13.38 -3.93 -6.06
CA PHE A 185 -13.68 -3.48 -7.42
C PHE A 185 -15.09 -2.89 -7.43
N HIS A 186 -15.22 -1.65 -7.90
CA HIS A 186 -16.50 -0.90 -7.98
C HIS A 186 -17.28 -0.87 -6.65
N GLY A 187 -16.56 -0.77 -5.53
CA GLY A 187 -17.14 -0.75 -4.18
C GLY A 187 -17.38 -2.13 -3.57
N GLU A 188 -17.05 -3.22 -4.27
CA GLU A 188 -17.29 -4.58 -3.79
C GLU A 188 -15.97 -5.31 -3.50
N PRO A 189 -15.75 -5.84 -2.28
CA PRO A 189 -14.63 -6.73 -1.99
C PRO A 189 -14.72 -8.02 -2.83
N ALA A 190 -13.61 -8.43 -3.44
CA ALA A 190 -13.54 -9.65 -4.25
C ALA A 190 -12.50 -10.64 -3.76
N TYR A 191 -11.34 -10.15 -3.34
CA TYR A 191 -10.25 -10.99 -2.84
C TYR A 191 -9.60 -10.38 -1.60
N ILE A 192 -9.06 -11.27 -0.76
CA ILE A 192 -8.36 -10.91 0.47
C ILE A 192 -6.94 -11.45 0.37
N GLN A 193 -5.95 -10.57 0.35
CA GLN A 193 -4.53 -10.94 0.44
C GLN A 193 -4.11 -10.96 1.90
N VAL A 194 -3.39 -12.01 2.31
CA VAL A 194 -2.74 -12.11 3.62
C VAL A 194 -1.24 -12.27 3.41
N ASP A 195 -0.47 -11.35 3.97
CA ASP A 195 0.99 -11.43 4.01
C ASP A 195 1.43 -12.26 5.24
N ILE A 196 2.26 -13.28 5.01
CA ILE A 196 2.73 -14.22 6.02
C ILE A 196 4.25 -14.13 6.11
N ASP A 197 4.81 -14.18 7.33
CA ASP A 197 6.24 -14.15 7.60
C ASP A 197 6.96 -12.94 6.93
N ARG A 198 6.34 -11.75 6.99
CA ARG A 198 6.72 -10.53 6.25
C ARG A 198 8.16 -10.09 6.49
N HIS A 199 8.70 -10.32 7.69
CA HIS A 199 10.07 -9.90 8.07
C HIS A 199 11.12 -10.99 7.96
N SER A 200 10.74 -12.21 7.50
CA SER A 200 11.64 -13.34 7.30
C SER A 200 11.54 -13.91 5.88
N ARG A 201 10.75 -14.93 5.67
CA ARG A 201 10.49 -15.53 4.35
C ARG A 201 9.11 -15.12 3.89
N HIS A 202 8.98 -13.90 3.39
CA HIS A 202 7.71 -13.33 2.95
C HIS A 202 7.02 -14.20 1.90
N VAL A 203 5.82 -14.69 2.22
CA VAL A 203 4.92 -15.43 1.34
C VAL A 203 3.52 -14.84 1.45
N ARG A 204 2.68 -15.10 0.45
CA ARG A 204 1.31 -14.57 0.37
C ARG A 204 0.30 -15.68 0.19
N ARG A 205 -0.90 -15.46 0.70
CA ARG A 205 -2.07 -16.26 0.39
C ARG A 205 -3.22 -15.34 0.01
N TYR A 206 -4.01 -15.78 -0.96
CA TYR A 206 -5.23 -15.07 -1.37
C TYR A 206 -6.45 -15.94 -1.06
N TYR A 207 -7.53 -15.28 -0.67
CA TYR A 207 -8.83 -15.86 -0.37
C TYR A 207 -9.91 -15.07 -1.11
N ASP A 208 -11.06 -15.70 -1.38
CA ASP A 208 -12.27 -14.97 -1.70
C ASP A 208 -13.00 -14.48 -0.43
N CYS A 209 -14.18 -13.87 -0.59
CA CYS A 209 -14.95 -13.34 0.53
C CYS A 209 -15.54 -14.43 1.44
N ASP A 210 -15.67 -15.67 0.97
CA ASP A 210 -16.08 -16.84 1.76
C ASP A 210 -14.90 -17.56 2.42
N TRP A 211 -13.71 -16.91 2.40
CA TRP A 211 -12.44 -17.44 2.92
C TRP A 211 -11.96 -18.71 2.22
N GLN A 212 -12.35 -18.94 0.94
CA GLN A 212 -11.83 -20.05 0.17
C GLN A 212 -10.47 -19.69 -0.44
N PRO A 213 -9.44 -20.54 -0.25
CA PRO A 213 -8.11 -20.25 -0.75
C PRO A 213 -8.07 -20.20 -2.27
N GLN A 214 -7.42 -19.18 -2.81
CA GLN A 214 -7.25 -18.97 -4.23
C GLN A 214 -5.93 -19.55 -4.73
N ASP A 215 -5.88 -19.93 -6.01
CA ASP A 215 -4.75 -20.59 -6.67
C ASP A 215 -3.78 -19.61 -7.35
N PHE A 216 -3.78 -18.35 -6.95
CA PHE A 216 -2.89 -17.34 -7.49
C PHE A 216 -2.16 -16.55 -6.40
N THR A 217 -1.12 -15.85 -6.81
CA THR A 217 -0.38 -14.90 -5.98
C THR A 217 0.17 -13.76 -6.82
N LEU A 218 0.51 -12.65 -6.16
CA LEU A 218 1.10 -11.45 -6.75
C LEU A 218 2.47 -11.22 -6.12
N ARG A 219 3.55 -11.16 -6.93
CA ARG A 219 4.93 -10.86 -6.57
C ARG A 219 5.63 -11.89 -5.69
N TYR A 220 5.04 -12.27 -4.56
CA TYR A 220 5.66 -13.17 -3.59
C TYR A 220 5.16 -14.60 -3.78
N PRO A 221 5.96 -15.61 -3.38
CA PRO A 221 5.55 -16.99 -3.47
C PRO A 221 4.29 -17.28 -2.68
N MET A 222 3.50 -18.24 -3.16
CA MET A 222 2.31 -18.71 -2.46
C MET A 222 2.70 -19.40 -1.16
N ALA A 223 2.03 -19.05 -0.06
CA ALA A 223 2.19 -19.72 1.21
C ALA A 223 1.69 -21.18 1.12
N ARG A 224 2.48 -22.12 1.65
CA ARG A 224 2.08 -23.54 1.75
C ARG A 224 1.04 -23.77 2.84
N ARG A 225 1.11 -22.98 3.92
CA ARG A 225 0.11 -22.99 4.99
C ARG A 225 -0.99 -21.97 4.69
N GLU A 226 -2.19 -22.28 5.12
CA GLU A 226 -3.29 -21.32 5.13
C GLU A 226 -3.13 -20.34 6.28
N ALA A 227 -3.60 -19.11 6.09
CA ALA A 227 -3.76 -18.16 7.17
C ALA A 227 -5.04 -18.52 7.96
N PRO A 228 -5.08 -18.30 9.28
CA PRO A 228 -6.32 -18.44 10.04
C PRO A 228 -7.35 -17.43 9.52
N ARG A 229 -8.62 -17.89 9.43
CA ARG A 229 -9.74 -16.99 9.12
C ARG A 229 -9.88 -15.98 10.26
N PRO A 230 -9.97 -14.66 9.97
CA PRO A 230 -10.21 -13.68 11.01
C PRO A 230 -11.59 -13.92 11.66
N GLU A 231 -11.69 -13.72 12.96
CA GLU A 231 -12.95 -13.91 13.68
C GLU A 231 -14.00 -12.90 13.22
N ARG A 232 -13.57 -11.70 12.83
CA ARG A 232 -14.44 -10.58 12.42
C ARG A 232 -14.46 -10.37 10.90
N LEU A 233 -14.28 -11.45 10.10
CA LEU A 233 -14.24 -11.34 8.64
C LEU A 233 -15.46 -10.59 8.09
N ASP A 234 -16.65 -10.90 8.56
CA ASP A 234 -17.88 -10.29 8.06
C ASP A 234 -17.88 -8.77 8.33
N ARG A 235 -17.42 -8.33 9.52
CA ARG A 235 -17.24 -6.90 9.82
C ARG A 235 -16.15 -6.24 8.96
N MET A 236 -15.07 -6.96 8.67
CA MET A 236 -14.00 -6.48 7.79
C MET A 236 -14.51 -6.31 6.35
N LEU A 237 -15.33 -7.20 5.85
CA LEU A 237 -15.99 -7.09 4.54
C LEU A 237 -16.90 -5.87 4.46
N ASP A 238 -17.75 -5.65 5.48
CA ASP A 238 -18.61 -4.46 5.57
C ASP A 238 -17.80 -3.16 5.54
N ILE A 239 -16.71 -3.11 6.32
CA ILE A 239 -15.81 -1.96 6.37
C ILE A 239 -15.12 -1.75 5.00
N ALA A 240 -14.64 -2.83 4.38
CA ALA A 240 -13.99 -2.74 3.07
C ALA A 240 -14.97 -2.24 2.00
N GLN A 241 -16.22 -2.69 2.02
CA GLN A 241 -17.29 -2.23 1.13
C GLN A 241 -17.59 -0.74 1.35
N MET A 242 -17.78 -0.30 2.60
CA MET A 242 -18.03 1.12 2.90
C MET A 242 -16.90 2.03 2.49
N LEU A 243 -15.64 1.61 2.69
CA LEU A 243 -14.47 2.41 2.35
C LEU A 243 -14.11 2.37 0.86
N SER A 244 -14.58 1.37 0.13
CA SER A 244 -14.33 1.25 -1.32
C SER A 244 -15.44 1.86 -2.18
N ALA A 245 -16.56 2.25 -1.58
CA ALA A 245 -17.68 2.83 -2.30
C ALA A 245 -17.27 4.07 -3.13
N GLY A 246 -17.62 4.06 -4.42
CA GLY A 246 -17.32 5.14 -5.36
C GLY A 246 -15.99 5.03 -6.09
N PHE A 247 -15.12 4.08 -5.73
CA PHE A 247 -13.86 3.83 -6.44
C PHE A 247 -14.00 2.68 -7.44
N ASN A 248 -13.39 2.82 -8.62
CA ASN A 248 -13.30 1.73 -9.58
C ASN A 248 -12.44 0.59 -9.03
N PHE A 249 -11.36 0.94 -8.33
CA PHE A 249 -10.52 0.01 -7.59
C PHE A 249 -9.88 0.70 -6.40
N VAL A 250 -9.89 0.03 -5.26
CA VAL A 250 -9.05 0.35 -4.10
C VAL A 250 -8.78 -0.92 -3.28
N ARG A 251 -7.57 -1.05 -2.76
CA ARG A 251 -7.23 -2.05 -1.75
C ARG A 251 -7.40 -1.41 -0.38
N VAL A 252 -8.25 -1.99 0.45
CA VAL A 252 -8.48 -1.57 1.84
C VAL A 252 -7.69 -2.50 2.75
N ASP A 253 -6.72 -1.98 3.49
CA ASP A 253 -5.90 -2.75 4.41
C ASP A 253 -6.46 -2.61 5.83
N LEU A 254 -6.75 -3.74 6.47
CA LEU A 254 -7.36 -3.81 7.81
C LEU A 254 -6.54 -4.72 8.72
N TYR A 255 -6.56 -4.42 10.01
CA TYR A 255 -6.00 -5.24 11.08
C TYR A 255 -7.10 -5.74 11.99
N GLU A 256 -6.97 -6.96 12.50
CA GLU A 256 -7.78 -7.48 13.58
C GLU A 256 -6.93 -7.57 14.84
N SER A 257 -7.37 -6.94 15.92
CA SER A 257 -6.88 -7.20 17.27
C SER A 257 -7.95 -7.95 18.07
N ALA A 258 -7.62 -8.37 19.31
CA ALA A 258 -8.50 -9.18 20.14
C ALA A 258 -9.94 -8.61 20.27
N GLU A 259 -10.11 -7.30 20.21
CA GLU A 259 -11.39 -6.63 20.48
C GLU A 259 -12.01 -5.95 19.25
N GLN A 260 -11.22 -5.64 18.23
CA GLN A 260 -11.62 -4.68 17.21
C GLN A 260 -10.95 -4.88 15.85
N VAL A 261 -11.62 -4.37 14.79
CA VAL A 261 -11.02 -4.17 13.45
C VAL A 261 -10.50 -2.75 13.36
N TYR A 262 -9.27 -2.58 12.92
CA TYR A 262 -8.64 -1.29 12.72
C TYR A 262 -8.32 -1.04 11.24
N PHE A 263 -8.51 0.19 10.81
CA PHE A 263 -8.10 0.67 9.49
C PHE A 263 -6.57 0.83 9.42
N GLY A 264 -5.98 0.34 8.34
CA GLY A 264 -4.55 0.45 8.05
C GLY A 264 -4.24 1.51 7.00
N GLU A 265 -4.62 1.25 5.75
CA GLU A 265 -4.40 2.18 4.62
C GLU A 265 -5.36 1.91 3.45
N LEU A 266 -5.51 2.91 2.57
CA LEU A 266 -6.07 2.75 1.23
C LEU A 266 -4.92 2.71 0.22
N THR A 267 -4.96 1.74 -0.71
CA THR A 267 -3.95 1.60 -1.76
C THR A 267 -4.62 1.51 -3.13
N PHE A 268 -4.40 2.52 -3.97
CA PHE A 268 -4.99 2.57 -5.32
C PHE A 268 -4.17 1.83 -6.37
N HIS A 269 -2.86 1.70 -6.16
CA HIS A 269 -1.95 1.02 -7.09
C HIS A 269 -1.08 -0.02 -6.34
N PRO A 270 -1.66 -1.16 -5.92
CA PRO A 270 -0.90 -2.19 -5.22
C PRO A 270 0.31 -2.63 -6.07
N GLU A 271 1.47 -2.75 -5.41
CA GLU A 271 2.77 -3.05 -6.06
C GLU A 271 3.06 -2.12 -7.25
N SER A 272 2.52 -0.88 -7.22
CA SER A 272 2.62 0.12 -8.30
C SER A 272 2.10 -0.36 -9.66
N GLY A 273 1.23 -1.38 -9.72
CA GLY A 273 0.72 -1.96 -10.96
C GLY A 273 1.79 -2.64 -11.82
N THR A 274 2.91 -3.07 -11.23
CA THR A 274 4.04 -3.63 -12.01
C THR A 274 4.45 -5.04 -11.60
N ALA A 275 3.93 -5.56 -10.49
CA ALA A 275 4.33 -6.85 -10.00
C ALA A 275 3.63 -8.00 -10.75
N PRO A 276 4.34 -9.10 -11.08
CA PRO A 276 3.74 -10.23 -11.77
C PRO A 276 2.80 -11.01 -10.85
N PHE A 277 1.69 -11.46 -11.41
CA PHE A 277 0.91 -12.56 -10.86
C PHE A 277 1.62 -13.89 -11.07
N SER A 278 1.12 -14.96 -10.47
CA SER A 278 1.62 -16.33 -10.67
C SER A 278 1.58 -16.76 -12.14
N ASP A 279 0.59 -16.28 -12.90
CA ASP A 279 0.49 -16.43 -14.35
C ASP A 279 -0.31 -15.29 -15.00
N TYR A 280 -0.22 -15.19 -16.34
CA TYR A 280 -0.88 -14.14 -17.12
C TYR A 280 -2.41 -14.19 -17.03
N GLN A 281 -2.99 -15.39 -16.95
CA GLN A 281 -4.45 -15.54 -16.92
C GLN A 281 -5.06 -14.98 -15.64
N LYS A 282 -4.31 -15.00 -14.55
CA LYS A 282 -4.73 -14.41 -13.27
C LYS A 282 -4.71 -12.87 -13.33
N ASP A 283 -3.70 -12.28 -13.97
CA ASP A 283 -3.64 -10.85 -14.24
C ASP A 283 -4.82 -10.41 -15.13
N LEU A 284 -5.12 -11.17 -16.17
CA LEU A 284 -6.25 -10.93 -17.05
C LEU A 284 -7.61 -11.12 -16.33
N MET A 285 -7.72 -12.13 -15.47
CA MET A 285 -8.93 -12.40 -14.67
C MET A 285 -9.27 -11.21 -13.75
N LEU A 286 -8.31 -10.71 -13.01
CA LEU A 286 -8.53 -9.52 -12.17
C LEU A 286 -8.74 -8.25 -13.02
N GLY A 287 -8.10 -8.18 -14.19
CA GLY A 287 -8.32 -7.11 -15.16
C GLY A 287 -9.77 -7.01 -15.61
N LYS A 288 -10.47 -8.14 -15.79
CA LYS A 288 -11.90 -8.17 -16.16
C LYS A 288 -12.81 -7.64 -15.06
N LEU A 289 -12.39 -7.70 -13.79
CA LEU A 289 -13.14 -7.11 -12.68
C LEU A 289 -13.00 -5.59 -12.62
N LEU A 290 -11.92 -5.04 -13.18
CA LEU A 290 -11.64 -3.61 -13.18
C LEU A 290 -12.09 -2.99 -14.50
N GLU A 291 -13.32 -2.49 -14.56
CA GLU A 291 -13.78 -1.66 -15.67
C GLU A 291 -13.25 -0.23 -15.47
N LEU A 292 -12.44 0.23 -16.41
CA LEU A 292 -12.10 1.66 -16.48
C LEU A 292 -13.30 2.38 -17.09
N ARG A 293 -13.96 3.25 -16.32
CA ARG A 293 -15.00 4.12 -16.87
C ARG A 293 -14.35 5.05 -17.90
N GLU A 294 -14.89 5.09 -19.10
CA GLU A 294 -14.57 6.19 -20.02
C GLU A 294 -15.00 7.49 -19.31
N GLU A 295 -14.07 8.41 -19.09
CA GLU A 295 -14.45 9.76 -18.66
C GLU A 295 -15.37 10.32 -19.74
N HIS A 296 -16.66 10.42 -19.42
CA HIS A 296 -17.55 11.23 -20.24
C HIS A 296 -17.06 12.66 -20.10
N SER A 297 -16.41 13.15 -21.16
CA SER A 297 -16.12 14.56 -21.37
C SER A 297 -17.43 15.32 -21.19
N VAL A 298 -17.56 16.03 -20.07
CA VAL A 298 -18.63 17.00 -19.84
C VAL A 298 -18.17 18.35 -20.32
#